data_0f02601ae06628129ec9272d009043ff
#
_entry.id   0f02601ae06628129ec9272d009043ff
#
_cell.length_a   1.000
_cell.length_b   1.000
_cell.length_c   1.000
_cell.angle_alpha   90.00
_cell.angle_beta   90.00
_cell.angle_gamma   90.00
#
_symmetry.space_group_name_H-M   'P 1'
#
loop_
_entity.id
_entity.type
_entity.pdbx_description
1 polymer ?
#
loop_
_entity_poly.entity_id
_entity_poly.type
_entity_poly.pdbx_seq_one_letter_code
_entity_poly.pdbx_strand_id
1 'polypeptide(L)'
;MAQPKYRQIASELRDQIVSGILREGDRLPPEPKLQEQYAASRNTVRDATALLLHEGLVYRVPGRGGGMVVRRRATLTFHAHRAEMPAQPVAETDAWRSEVVAQGYEASQDFSLMIRAVSSDLAERLHVEPDSVAVLRRCVRHINGQPSSLQDTYYPMDLAEDVRELLSPKDIPQGTTRLLAERGHEQVAYYDEYVSRMPTPEETNLLGLQPGTPILLHIRTGYTEHRPVRVSFNVLAGDRNQIVTTHGDVRIIAKFRPEEAPE
;
A
#
# COMPACT_ATOMS: atom_id res chain seq x y z
N MET A 1 -28.10 0.16 31.91
CA MET A 1 -26.81 0.22 32.65
C MET A 1 -26.00 1.39 32.15
N ALA A 2 -25.39 2.20 33.00
CA ALA A 2 -24.56 3.32 32.57
C ALA A 2 -23.30 2.79 31.86
N GLN A 3 -22.92 3.41 30.74
CA GLN A 3 -21.73 3.05 30.02
C GLN A 3 -20.48 3.28 30.88
N PRO A 4 -19.50 2.35 30.90
CA PRO A 4 -18.26 2.54 31.67
C PRO A 4 -17.53 3.83 31.28
N LYS A 5 -16.95 4.51 32.27
CA LYS A 5 -16.31 5.83 32.08
C LYS A 5 -15.25 5.85 30.96
N TYR A 6 -14.43 4.79 30.87
CA TYR A 6 -13.42 4.71 29.81
C TYR A 6 -14.02 4.67 28.39
N ARG A 7 -15.19 4.04 28.21
CA ARG A 7 -15.88 4.03 26.92
C ARG A 7 -16.47 5.39 26.56
N GLN A 8 -16.94 6.14 27.56
CA GLN A 8 -17.43 7.51 27.34
C GLN A 8 -16.28 8.40 26.86
N ILE A 9 -15.13 8.35 27.56
CA ILE A 9 -13.92 9.10 27.17
C ILE A 9 -13.48 8.72 25.76
N ALA A 10 -13.41 7.42 25.45
CA ALA A 10 -13.03 6.95 24.12
C ALA A 10 -14.02 7.42 23.04
N SER A 11 -15.34 7.42 23.34
CA SER A 11 -16.35 7.92 22.41
C SER A 11 -16.17 9.40 22.10
N GLU A 12 -16.01 10.25 23.14
CA GLU A 12 -15.82 11.69 22.94
C GLU A 12 -14.53 12.02 22.18
N LEU A 13 -13.42 11.35 22.49
CA LEU A 13 -12.18 11.53 21.73
C LEU A 13 -12.31 11.04 20.28
N ARG A 14 -13.04 9.95 20.05
CA ARG A 14 -13.35 9.45 18.70
C ARG A 14 -14.15 10.50 17.90
N ASP A 15 -15.17 11.07 18.52
CA ASP A 15 -16.01 12.10 17.88
C ASP A 15 -15.18 13.34 17.54
N GLN A 16 -14.22 13.74 18.39
CA GLN A 16 -13.29 14.82 18.10
C GLN A 16 -12.35 14.48 16.93
N ILE A 17 -11.91 13.23 16.81
CA ILE A 17 -11.08 12.77 15.66
C ILE A 17 -11.93 12.75 14.38
N VAL A 18 -13.11 12.17 14.43
CA VAL A 18 -14.00 12.05 13.26
C VAL A 18 -14.48 13.42 12.76
N SER A 19 -14.77 14.34 13.66
CA SER A 19 -15.19 15.71 13.31
C SER A 19 -14.02 16.63 12.92
N GLY A 20 -12.77 16.17 13.04
CA GLY A 20 -11.59 16.94 12.69
C GLY A 20 -11.18 18.02 13.71
N ILE A 21 -11.77 18.01 14.92
CA ILE A 21 -11.30 18.84 16.05
C ILE A 21 -9.89 18.41 16.45
N LEU A 22 -9.68 17.09 16.57
CA LEU A 22 -8.36 16.48 16.63
C LEU A 22 -7.99 16.04 15.22
N ARG A 23 -7.08 16.77 14.59
CA ARG A 23 -6.68 16.54 13.21
C ARG A 23 -5.68 15.39 13.10
N GLU A 24 -5.54 14.86 11.91
CA GLU A 24 -4.52 13.89 11.57
C GLU A 24 -3.11 14.41 11.91
N GLY A 25 -2.35 13.59 12.64
CA GLY A 25 -1.02 13.97 13.12
C GLY A 25 -1.03 14.78 14.44
N ASP A 26 -2.18 15.22 14.92
CA ASP A 26 -2.28 15.88 16.22
C ASP A 26 -2.00 14.88 17.35
N ARG A 27 -1.40 15.38 18.42
CA ARG A 27 -1.23 14.59 19.64
C ARG A 27 -2.48 14.67 20.51
N LEU A 28 -2.91 13.52 21.01
CA LEU A 28 -3.90 13.53 22.08
C LEU A 28 -3.35 14.30 23.28
N PRO A 29 -4.23 14.95 24.08
CA PRO A 29 -3.80 15.55 25.34
C PRO A 29 -3.06 14.52 26.20
N PRO A 30 -1.99 14.90 26.92
CA PRO A 30 -1.27 14.00 27.81
C PRO A 30 -2.17 13.34 28.85
N GLU A 31 -1.83 12.10 29.29
CA GLU A 31 -2.61 11.37 30.30
C GLU A 31 -3.03 12.22 31.51
N PRO A 32 -2.14 13.06 32.13
CA PRO A 32 -2.56 13.90 33.28
C PRO A 32 -3.65 14.91 32.92
N LYS A 33 -3.57 15.52 31.72
CA LYS A 33 -4.57 16.48 31.26
C LYS A 33 -5.92 15.81 30.98
N LEU A 34 -5.90 14.60 30.42
CA LEU A 34 -7.13 13.81 30.25
C LEU A 34 -7.74 13.39 31.60
N GLN A 35 -6.91 13.04 32.59
CA GLN A 35 -7.41 12.74 33.95
C GLN A 35 -8.13 13.92 34.55
N GLU A 36 -7.58 15.12 34.44
CA GLU A 36 -8.18 16.36 34.91
C GLU A 36 -9.47 16.68 34.15
N GLN A 37 -9.42 16.68 32.82
CA GLN A 37 -10.52 17.00 31.90
C GLN A 37 -11.75 16.11 32.16
N TYR A 38 -11.52 14.83 32.37
CA TYR A 38 -12.61 13.84 32.53
C TYR A 38 -12.88 13.45 33.95
N ALA A 39 -12.20 14.03 34.94
CA ALA A 39 -12.25 13.61 36.35
C ALA A 39 -12.15 12.08 36.47
N ALA A 40 -11.13 11.49 35.85
CA ALA A 40 -10.97 10.05 35.73
C ALA A 40 -9.62 9.57 36.26
N SER A 41 -9.57 8.32 36.72
CA SER A 41 -8.32 7.71 37.15
C SER A 41 -7.37 7.50 36.00
N ARG A 42 -6.06 7.37 36.29
CA ARG A 42 -5.04 7.07 35.29
C ARG A 42 -5.36 5.78 34.50
N ASN A 43 -5.83 4.75 35.20
CA ASN A 43 -6.19 3.49 34.56
C ASN A 43 -7.38 3.66 33.62
N THR A 44 -8.40 4.42 34.00
CA THR A 44 -9.56 4.71 33.14
C THR A 44 -9.16 5.45 31.86
N VAL A 45 -8.22 6.42 31.95
CA VAL A 45 -7.70 7.14 30.80
C VAL A 45 -6.88 6.20 29.91
N ARG A 46 -6.05 5.34 30.49
CA ARG A 46 -5.26 4.36 29.72
C ARG A 46 -6.14 3.35 29.00
N ASP A 47 -7.21 2.87 29.64
CA ASP A 47 -8.16 1.96 29.00
C ASP A 47 -8.89 2.66 27.83
N ALA A 48 -9.26 3.94 27.99
CA ALA A 48 -9.86 4.72 26.92
C ALA A 48 -8.90 4.90 25.73
N THR A 49 -7.64 5.29 25.99
CA THR A 49 -6.65 5.46 24.93
C THR A 49 -6.22 4.12 24.30
N ALA A 50 -6.22 3.03 25.07
CA ALA A 50 -5.99 1.68 24.55
C ALA A 50 -7.11 1.23 23.60
N LEU A 51 -8.36 1.62 23.87
CA LEU A 51 -9.48 1.35 22.98
C LEU A 51 -9.31 2.09 21.65
N LEU A 52 -8.95 3.38 21.67
CA LEU A 52 -8.67 4.15 20.46
C LEU A 52 -7.48 3.58 19.66
N LEU A 53 -6.46 3.08 20.36
CA LEU A 53 -5.32 2.40 19.74
C LEU A 53 -5.76 1.09 19.07
N HIS A 54 -6.61 0.29 19.74
CA HIS A 54 -7.17 -0.94 19.16
C HIS A 54 -8.05 -0.66 17.94
N GLU A 55 -8.81 0.44 17.97
CA GLU A 55 -9.65 0.90 16.84
C GLU A 55 -8.81 1.51 15.70
N GLY A 56 -7.50 1.61 15.86
CA GLY A 56 -6.61 2.18 14.86
C GLY A 56 -6.76 3.68 14.63
N LEU A 57 -7.44 4.41 15.53
CA LEU A 57 -7.64 5.86 15.43
C LEU A 57 -6.40 6.65 15.83
N VAL A 58 -5.58 6.07 16.70
CA VAL A 58 -4.33 6.68 17.17
C VAL A 58 -3.20 5.65 17.12
N TYR A 59 -1.97 6.13 17.20
CA TYR A 59 -0.79 5.28 17.40
C TYR A 59 0.10 5.88 18.48
N ARG A 60 0.97 5.04 19.06
CA ARG A 60 1.88 5.47 20.12
C ARG A 60 3.24 5.83 19.55
N VAL A 61 3.70 7.04 19.86
CA VAL A 61 5.08 7.48 19.60
C VAL A 61 5.91 7.21 20.86
N PRO A 62 6.98 6.39 20.78
CA PRO A 62 7.86 6.13 21.93
C PRO A 62 8.78 7.32 22.22
N GLY A 63 9.35 7.35 23.44
CA GLY A 63 10.39 8.30 23.86
C GLY A 63 9.90 9.49 24.68
N ARG A 64 10.88 10.35 25.10
CA ARG A 64 10.60 11.59 25.83
C ARG A 64 9.81 12.54 24.94
N GLY A 65 8.61 12.94 25.38
CA GLY A 65 7.69 13.74 24.58
C GLY A 65 6.86 12.92 23.57
N GLY A 66 6.95 11.59 23.62
CA GLY A 66 6.05 10.69 22.92
C GLY A 66 4.60 10.82 23.42
N GLY A 67 3.71 9.98 22.93
CA GLY A 67 2.28 10.03 23.32
C GLY A 67 1.42 9.33 22.28
N MET A 68 0.11 9.54 22.38
CA MET A 68 -0.83 9.09 21.38
C MET A 68 -0.99 10.17 20.31
N VAL A 69 -0.87 9.79 19.06
CA VAL A 69 -1.00 10.67 17.88
C VAL A 69 -2.16 10.17 17.04
N VAL A 70 -3.00 11.08 16.58
CA VAL A 70 -4.12 10.77 15.67
C VAL A 70 -3.55 10.23 14.35
N ARG A 71 -4.03 9.06 13.96
CA ARG A 71 -3.56 8.39 12.75
C ARG A 71 -4.00 9.18 11.51
N ARG A 72 -3.09 9.36 10.58
CA ARG A 72 -3.44 9.90 9.27
C ARG A 72 -4.33 8.91 8.53
N ARG A 73 -5.47 9.39 8.07
CA ARG A 73 -6.41 8.64 7.23
C ARG A 73 -6.34 9.09 5.76
N ALA A 74 -5.29 9.83 5.37
CA ALA A 74 -5.07 10.12 3.96
C ALA A 74 -5.07 8.79 3.21
N THR A 75 -6.19 8.44 2.63
CA THR A 75 -6.36 7.21 1.88
C THR A 75 -5.76 7.46 0.51
N LEU A 76 -4.64 6.83 0.27
CA LEU A 76 -4.03 6.81 -1.05
C LEU A 76 -4.85 5.86 -1.91
N THR A 77 -5.39 6.35 -3.00
CA THR A 77 -6.13 5.54 -3.93
C THR A 77 -5.17 4.97 -4.97
N PHE A 78 -5.14 3.65 -5.07
CA PHE A 78 -4.41 2.94 -6.11
C PHE A 78 -5.42 2.39 -7.12
N HIS A 79 -5.39 2.91 -8.35
CA HIS A 79 -6.24 2.45 -9.44
C HIS A 79 -5.58 1.26 -10.14
N ALA A 80 -5.96 0.04 -9.74
CA ALA A 80 -5.36 -1.19 -10.25
C ALA A 80 -5.47 -1.33 -11.77
N HIS A 81 -6.52 -0.77 -12.39
CA HIS A 81 -6.72 -0.80 -13.83
C HIS A 81 -5.82 0.18 -14.59
N ARG A 82 -5.49 1.35 -14.01
CA ARG A 82 -4.65 2.36 -14.69
C ARG A 82 -3.21 1.90 -14.84
N ALA A 83 -2.70 1.12 -13.90
CA ALA A 83 -1.37 0.53 -13.97
C ALA A 83 -1.18 -0.42 -15.16
N GLU A 84 -2.26 -0.81 -15.83
CA GLU A 84 -2.30 -1.89 -16.81
C GLU A 84 -2.88 -1.48 -18.17
N MET A 85 -3.41 -0.28 -18.29
CA MET A 85 -3.82 0.20 -19.61
C MET A 85 -2.59 0.19 -20.53
N PRO A 86 -2.69 -0.37 -21.76
CA PRO A 86 -1.63 -0.21 -22.75
C PRO A 86 -1.35 1.28 -22.81
N ALA A 87 -0.10 1.62 -22.53
CA ALA A 87 0.35 2.96 -22.25
C ALA A 87 -0.32 3.97 -23.19
N GLN A 88 -1.05 4.91 -22.60
CA GLN A 88 -1.35 6.14 -23.33
C GLN A 88 -0.01 6.72 -23.83
N PRO A 89 0.05 7.29 -25.02
CA PRO A 89 1.32 7.64 -25.69
C PRO A 89 2.19 8.67 -24.96
N VAL A 90 1.79 9.18 -23.80
CA VAL A 90 2.31 10.43 -23.21
C VAL A 90 3.02 10.26 -21.85
N ALA A 91 2.90 9.13 -21.14
CA ALA A 91 3.56 9.01 -19.83
C ALA A 91 5.05 8.63 -20.00
N GLU A 92 5.94 9.60 -19.83
CA GLU A 92 7.40 9.38 -19.69
C GLU A 92 7.77 8.72 -18.36
N THR A 93 6.82 8.59 -17.43
CA THR A 93 6.99 8.06 -16.08
C THR A 93 6.07 6.87 -15.82
N ASP A 94 6.42 6.03 -14.83
CA ASP A 94 5.56 4.91 -14.46
C ASP A 94 4.19 5.39 -13.92
N ALA A 95 3.16 4.55 -14.10
CA ALA A 95 1.78 4.88 -13.77
C ALA A 95 1.59 5.25 -12.28
N TRP A 96 2.29 4.57 -11.35
CA TRP A 96 2.19 4.88 -9.92
C TRP A 96 2.72 6.28 -9.60
N ARG A 97 3.87 6.66 -10.15
CA ARG A 97 4.45 7.99 -9.92
C ARG A 97 3.53 9.07 -10.46
N SER A 98 3.00 8.88 -11.66
CA SER A 98 2.05 9.81 -12.28
C SER A 98 0.81 10.00 -11.42
N GLU A 99 0.24 8.90 -10.89
CA GLU A 99 -0.94 8.93 -10.04
C GLU A 99 -0.70 9.64 -8.70
N VAL A 100 0.45 9.41 -8.06
CA VAL A 100 0.82 10.07 -6.80
C VAL A 100 1.04 11.58 -7.00
N VAL A 101 1.72 11.96 -8.08
CA VAL A 101 1.96 13.37 -8.41
C VAL A 101 0.65 14.08 -8.77
N ALA A 102 -0.26 13.43 -9.50
CA ALA A 102 -1.58 13.97 -9.82
C ALA A 102 -2.43 14.25 -8.55
N GLN A 103 -2.20 13.48 -7.48
CA GLN A 103 -2.82 13.71 -6.16
C GLN A 103 -2.11 14.81 -5.33
N GLY A 104 -1.08 15.46 -5.87
CA GLY A 104 -0.35 16.56 -5.22
C GLY A 104 0.72 16.11 -4.22
N TYR A 105 1.18 14.88 -4.30
CA TYR A 105 2.20 14.32 -3.41
C TYR A 105 3.56 14.17 -4.12
N GLU A 106 4.64 14.17 -3.34
CA GLU A 106 5.97 13.80 -3.81
C GLU A 106 6.11 12.27 -3.83
N ALA A 107 6.60 11.74 -4.95
CA ALA A 107 6.80 10.31 -5.16
C ALA A 107 8.29 9.97 -5.31
N SER A 108 8.77 8.98 -4.55
CA SER A 108 10.10 8.39 -4.75
C SER A 108 10.06 6.87 -4.60
N GLN A 109 11.04 6.20 -5.20
CA GLN A 109 11.10 4.74 -5.28
C GLN A 109 12.53 4.27 -5.07
N ASP A 110 12.69 3.25 -4.21
CA ASP A 110 13.96 2.57 -3.98
C ASP A 110 13.89 1.16 -4.54
N PHE A 111 14.78 0.85 -5.46
CA PHE A 111 14.83 -0.46 -6.11
C PHE A 111 15.97 -1.32 -5.59
N SER A 112 15.71 -2.61 -5.46
CA SER A 112 16.72 -3.64 -5.24
C SER A 112 16.42 -4.86 -6.10
N LEU A 113 17.47 -5.65 -6.38
CA LEU A 113 17.37 -6.83 -7.22
C LEU A 113 17.99 -8.02 -6.50
N MET A 114 17.31 -9.16 -6.59
CA MET A 114 17.77 -10.44 -6.06
C MET A 114 17.46 -11.54 -7.07
N ILE A 115 18.31 -12.55 -7.12
CA ILE A 115 18.02 -13.79 -7.84
C ILE A 115 17.72 -14.85 -6.79
N ARG A 116 16.54 -15.48 -6.88
CA ARG A 116 16.06 -16.43 -5.86
C ARG A 116 15.45 -17.67 -6.49
N ALA A 117 15.60 -18.79 -5.83
CA ALA A 117 14.79 -19.97 -6.11
C ALA A 117 13.31 -19.66 -5.84
N VAL A 118 12.44 -20.13 -6.69
CA VAL A 118 10.99 -19.92 -6.57
C VAL A 118 10.40 -20.97 -5.63
N SER A 119 9.45 -20.55 -4.79
CA SER A 119 8.63 -21.48 -4.02
C SER A 119 7.67 -22.24 -4.94
N SER A 120 7.14 -23.37 -4.48
CA SER A 120 6.17 -24.17 -5.26
C SER A 120 4.96 -23.34 -5.71
N ASP A 121 4.40 -22.49 -4.83
CA ASP A 121 3.27 -21.60 -5.18
C ASP A 121 3.66 -20.59 -6.27
N LEU A 122 4.86 -20.01 -6.18
CA LEU A 122 5.35 -19.05 -7.18
C LEU A 122 5.69 -19.75 -8.51
N ALA A 123 6.23 -20.98 -8.45
CA ALA A 123 6.50 -21.78 -9.63
C ALA A 123 5.20 -22.11 -10.39
N GLU A 124 4.15 -22.49 -9.67
CA GLU A 124 2.84 -22.72 -10.25
C GLU A 124 2.28 -21.48 -10.93
N ARG A 125 2.35 -20.30 -10.28
CA ARG A 125 1.89 -19.02 -10.82
C ARG A 125 2.65 -18.58 -12.08
N LEU A 126 3.96 -18.85 -12.12
CA LEU A 126 4.82 -18.49 -13.25
C LEU A 126 4.88 -19.58 -14.33
N HIS A 127 4.26 -20.73 -14.10
CA HIS A 127 4.36 -21.94 -14.95
C HIS A 127 5.83 -22.31 -15.25
N VAL A 128 6.66 -22.31 -14.21
CA VAL A 128 8.05 -22.76 -14.27
C VAL A 128 8.27 -23.99 -13.39
N GLU A 129 9.37 -24.70 -13.61
CA GLU A 129 9.71 -25.85 -12.78
C GLU A 129 9.96 -25.45 -11.32
N PRO A 130 9.53 -26.26 -10.34
CA PRO A 130 9.89 -26.04 -8.94
C PRO A 130 11.43 -25.90 -8.78
N ASP A 131 11.84 -25.10 -7.83
CA ASP A 131 13.26 -24.81 -7.54
C ASP A 131 14.04 -24.09 -8.66
N SER A 132 13.39 -23.76 -9.78
CA SER A 132 13.99 -22.86 -10.75
C SER A 132 14.25 -21.48 -10.14
N VAL A 133 15.07 -20.66 -10.81
CA VAL A 133 15.37 -19.32 -10.31
C VAL A 133 14.57 -18.27 -11.05
N ALA A 134 14.20 -17.22 -10.31
CA ALA A 134 13.57 -16.03 -10.86
C ALA A 134 14.31 -14.76 -10.41
N VAL A 135 14.16 -13.73 -11.18
CA VAL A 135 14.61 -12.39 -10.82
C VAL A 135 13.52 -11.74 -9.98
N LEU A 136 13.85 -11.37 -8.75
CA LEU A 136 13.02 -10.55 -7.89
C LEU A 136 13.49 -9.10 -7.98
N ARG A 137 12.63 -8.25 -8.50
CA ARG A 137 12.79 -6.80 -8.41
C ARG A 137 11.90 -6.30 -7.28
N ARG A 138 12.52 -5.80 -6.21
CA ARG A 138 11.82 -5.16 -5.08
C ARG A 138 11.81 -3.67 -5.25
N CYS A 139 10.67 -3.05 -5.02
CA CYS A 139 10.48 -1.61 -5.02
C CYS A 139 9.81 -1.19 -3.70
N VAL A 140 10.48 -0.34 -2.91
CA VAL A 140 9.86 0.37 -1.79
C VAL A 140 9.45 1.75 -2.27
N ARG A 141 8.17 2.04 -2.20
CA ARG A 141 7.59 3.31 -2.66
C ARG A 141 7.40 4.25 -1.49
N HIS A 142 7.78 5.50 -1.69
CA HIS A 142 7.65 6.55 -0.68
C HIS A 142 6.78 7.68 -1.19
N ILE A 143 5.95 8.22 -0.31
CA ILE A 143 5.13 9.40 -0.56
C ILE A 143 5.48 10.43 0.49
N ASN A 144 5.89 11.64 0.06
CA ASN A 144 6.41 12.70 0.94
C ASN A 144 7.51 12.17 1.88
N GLY A 145 8.42 11.34 1.36
CA GLY A 145 9.52 10.73 2.10
C GLY A 145 9.13 9.63 3.09
N GLN A 146 7.85 9.23 3.17
CA GLN A 146 7.38 8.16 4.06
C GLN A 146 7.10 6.87 3.28
N PRO A 147 7.54 5.69 3.76
CA PRO A 147 7.22 4.43 3.12
C PRO A 147 5.70 4.25 2.99
N SER A 148 5.24 3.94 1.78
CA SER A 148 3.82 3.81 1.44
C SER A 148 3.44 2.38 1.08
N SER A 149 4.22 1.76 0.20
CA SER A 149 3.99 0.39 -0.26
C SER A 149 5.29 -0.32 -0.60
N LEU A 150 5.25 -1.65 -0.56
CA LEU A 150 6.31 -2.54 -1.01
C LEU A 150 5.79 -3.35 -2.18
N GLN A 151 6.54 -3.40 -3.27
CA GLN A 151 6.23 -4.25 -4.41
C GLN A 151 7.40 -5.21 -4.68
N ASP A 152 7.12 -6.50 -4.62
CA ASP A 152 8.01 -7.57 -5.01
C ASP A 152 7.51 -8.17 -6.32
N THR A 153 8.27 -8.01 -7.40
CA THR A 153 7.91 -8.56 -8.71
C THR A 153 8.91 -9.60 -9.15
N TYR A 154 8.40 -10.79 -9.41
CA TYR A 154 9.16 -11.94 -9.88
C TYR A 154 9.01 -12.10 -11.38
N TYR A 155 10.12 -12.28 -12.06
CA TYR A 155 10.22 -12.56 -13.50
C TYR A 155 10.96 -13.89 -13.70
N PRO A 156 10.47 -14.79 -14.57
CA PRO A 156 11.23 -15.97 -14.97
C PRO A 156 12.62 -15.59 -15.47
N MET A 157 13.63 -16.41 -15.19
CA MET A 157 15.02 -16.11 -15.54
C MET A 157 15.21 -15.97 -17.04
N ASP A 158 14.61 -16.86 -17.84
CA ASP A 158 14.66 -16.82 -19.30
C ASP A 158 14.14 -15.49 -19.88
N LEU A 159 13.05 -14.97 -19.32
CA LEU A 159 12.54 -13.65 -19.68
C LEU A 159 13.52 -12.52 -19.29
N ALA A 160 14.15 -12.63 -18.12
CA ALA A 160 15.10 -11.62 -17.67
C ALA A 160 16.41 -11.65 -18.47
N GLU A 161 16.80 -12.80 -19.00
CA GLU A 161 17.94 -12.94 -19.93
C GLU A 161 17.64 -12.31 -21.30
N ASP A 162 16.40 -12.41 -21.75
CA ASP A 162 15.94 -11.78 -22.99
C ASP A 162 15.78 -10.25 -22.82
N VAL A 163 15.22 -9.82 -21.69
CA VAL A 163 15.02 -8.41 -21.35
C VAL A 163 15.98 -8.00 -20.23
N ARG A 164 17.24 -7.74 -20.60
CA ARG A 164 18.35 -7.54 -19.65
C ARG A 164 18.17 -6.36 -18.68
N GLU A 165 17.34 -5.39 -19.01
CA GLU A 165 16.99 -4.30 -18.12
C GLU A 165 16.35 -4.80 -16.82
N LEU A 166 15.70 -5.97 -16.84
CA LEU A 166 15.14 -6.61 -15.64
C LEU A 166 16.23 -7.08 -14.66
N LEU A 167 17.46 -7.32 -15.14
CA LEU A 167 18.63 -7.69 -14.33
C LEU A 167 19.33 -6.48 -13.68
N SER A 168 18.80 -5.28 -13.86
CA SER A 168 19.36 -4.06 -13.25
C SER A 168 18.55 -3.64 -12.03
N PRO A 169 19.19 -3.24 -10.91
CA PRO A 169 18.48 -2.68 -9.74
C PRO A 169 18.03 -1.22 -9.97
N LYS A 170 18.27 -0.67 -11.14
CA LYS A 170 17.88 0.72 -11.48
C LYS A 170 16.38 0.81 -11.78
N ASP A 171 15.85 2.00 -11.62
CA ASP A 171 14.52 2.35 -12.11
C ASP A 171 14.43 2.13 -13.63
N ILE A 172 13.25 1.77 -14.09
CA ILE A 172 12.88 1.69 -15.51
C ILE A 172 11.83 2.78 -15.72
N PRO A 173 12.23 3.97 -16.21
CA PRO A 173 11.38 5.17 -16.19
C PRO A 173 10.02 4.98 -16.86
N GLN A 174 9.96 4.26 -18.00
CA GLN A 174 8.70 3.96 -18.70
C GLN A 174 7.86 2.87 -18.03
N GLY A 175 8.36 2.28 -16.94
CA GLY A 175 7.74 1.14 -16.26
C GLY A 175 8.00 -0.20 -16.95
N THR A 176 7.98 -1.28 -16.17
CA THR A 176 8.30 -2.64 -16.67
C THR A 176 7.24 -3.19 -17.61
N THR A 177 5.97 -2.83 -17.45
CA THR A 177 4.88 -3.28 -18.34
C THR A 177 5.12 -2.81 -19.77
N ARG A 178 5.45 -1.55 -19.92
CA ARG A 178 5.75 -0.95 -21.23
C ARG A 178 7.05 -1.51 -21.83
N LEU A 179 8.11 -1.61 -21.02
CA LEU A 179 9.36 -2.22 -21.46
C LEU A 179 9.14 -3.63 -22.02
N LEU A 180 8.37 -4.46 -21.33
CA LEU A 180 8.06 -5.82 -21.78
C LEU A 180 7.29 -5.82 -23.12
N ALA A 181 6.30 -4.94 -23.27
CA ALA A 181 5.57 -4.80 -24.53
C ALA A 181 6.49 -4.38 -25.69
N GLU A 182 7.39 -3.41 -25.46
CA GLU A 182 8.39 -2.96 -26.45
C GLU A 182 9.39 -4.08 -26.85
N ARG A 183 9.55 -5.09 -25.98
CA ARG A 183 10.41 -6.27 -26.23
C ARG A 183 9.63 -7.49 -26.73
N GLY A 184 8.35 -7.33 -27.10
CA GLY A 184 7.53 -8.42 -27.65
C GLY A 184 6.84 -9.30 -26.61
N HIS A 185 6.86 -8.88 -25.32
CA HIS A 185 6.21 -9.58 -24.22
C HIS A 185 5.00 -8.77 -23.68
N GLU A 186 4.14 -8.31 -24.59
CA GLU A 186 2.94 -7.56 -24.23
C GLU A 186 2.02 -8.39 -23.34
N GLN A 187 1.62 -7.81 -22.21
CA GLN A 187 0.69 -8.44 -21.30
C GLN A 187 -0.75 -8.13 -21.73
N VAL A 188 -1.50 -9.17 -22.06
CA VAL A 188 -2.87 -9.07 -22.60
C VAL A 188 -3.93 -9.50 -21.62
N ALA A 189 -3.54 -10.12 -20.49
CA ALA A 189 -4.45 -10.53 -19.43
C ALA A 189 -3.78 -10.44 -18.05
N TYR A 190 -4.61 -10.23 -17.01
CA TYR A 190 -4.17 -10.13 -15.63
C TYR A 190 -5.09 -10.95 -14.73
N TYR A 191 -4.49 -11.60 -13.73
CA TYR A 191 -5.22 -12.27 -12.67
C TYR A 191 -4.85 -11.61 -11.34
N ASP A 192 -5.83 -11.03 -10.67
CA ASP A 192 -5.67 -10.28 -9.45
C ASP A 192 -6.30 -11.00 -8.27
N GLU A 193 -5.53 -11.10 -7.18
CA GLU A 193 -5.97 -11.62 -5.91
C GLU A 193 -5.77 -10.56 -4.83
N TYR A 194 -6.72 -10.41 -3.94
CA TYR A 194 -6.67 -9.46 -2.84
C TYR A 194 -6.80 -10.21 -1.52
N VAL A 195 -5.81 -10.07 -0.66
CA VAL A 195 -5.75 -10.74 0.63
C VAL A 195 -5.47 -9.71 1.74
N SER A 196 -6.29 -9.71 2.78
CA SER A 196 -6.01 -8.96 3.99
C SER A 196 -5.37 -9.88 5.02
N ARG A 197 -4.21 -9.48 5.57
CA ARG A 197 -3.50 -10.22 6.61
C ARG A 197 -2.65 -9.30 7.49
N MET A 198 -2.13 -9.82 8.57
CA MET A 198 -1.11 -9.11 9.34
C MET A 198 0.23 -9.10 8.56
N PRO A 199 1.02 -8.02 8.69
CA PRO A 199 2.33 -7.93 8.05
C PRO A 199 3.32 -8.91 8.65
N THR A 200 4.30 -9.31 7.86
CA THR A 200 5.51 -9.97 8.36
C THR A 200 6.39 -8.96 9.11
N PRO A 201 7.38 -9.42 9.92
CA PRO A 201 8.35 -8.53 10.54
C PRO A 201 9.14 -7.67 9.53
N GLU A 202 9.49 -8.24 8.37
CA GLU A 202 10.18 -7.52 7.30
C GLU A 202 9.30 -6.40 6.72
N GLU A 203 8.04 -6.71 6.40
CA GLU A 203 7.07 -5.72 5.89
C GLU A 203 6.80 -4.62 6.92
N THR A 204 6.69 -5.00 8.20
CA THR A 204 6.52 -4.03 9.30
C THR A 204 7.68 -3.05 9.35
N ASN A 205 8.91 -3.53 9.23
CA ASN A 205 10.11 -2.70 9.26
C ASN A 205 10.24 -1.82 8.01
N LEU A 206 10.06 -2.40 6.81
CA LEU A 206 10.18 -1.68 5.55
C LEU A 206 9.13 -0.58 5.38
N LEU A 207 7.92 -0.81 5.85
CA LEU A 207 6.80 0.13 5.72
C LEU A 207 6.57 0.98 6.98
N GLY A 208 7.37 0.79 8.04
CA GLY A 208 7.20 1.51 9.31
C GLY A 208 5.80 1.34 9.91
N LEU A 209 5.22 0.12 9.79
CA LEU A 209 3.85 -0.13 10.23
C LEU A 209 3.75 -0.11 11.75
N GLN A 210 2.66 0.47 12.23
CA GLN A 210 2.36 0.46 13.66
C GLN A 210 1.77 -0.89 14.09
N PRO A 211 1.97 -1.32 15.35
CA PRO A 211 1.36 -2.53 15.87
C PRO A 211 -0.15 -2.57 15.62
N GLY A 212 -0.65 -3.71 15.14
CA GLY A 212 -2.06 -3.90 14.84
C GLY A 212 -2.54 -3.33 13.50
N THR A 213 -1.64 -2.78 12.67
CA THR A 213 -1.97 -2.36 11.31
C THR A 213 -1.98 -3.57 10.38
N PRO A 214 -3.11 -3.98 9.81
CA PRO A 214 -3.14 -5.02 8.78
C PRO A 214 -2.57 -4.50 7.47
N ILE A 215 -2.22 -5.40 6.58
CA ILE A 215 -1.90 -5.06 5.19
C ILE A 215 -2.97 -5.57 4.25
N LEU A 216 -3.12 -4.87 3.13
CA LEU A 216 -3.81 -5.35 1.95
C LEU A 216 -2.74 -5.80 0.96
N LEU A 217 -2.72 -7.10 0.68
CA LEU A 217 -1.84 -7.72 -0.30
C LEU A 217 -2.61 -7.85 -1.61
N HIS A 218 -2.12 -7.21 -2.65
CA HIS A 218 -2.58 -7.39 -4.01
C HIS A 218 -1.55 -8.21 -4.76
N ILE A 219 -1.94 -9.41 -5.19
CA ILE A 219 -1.10 -10.30 -5.99
C ILE A 219 -1.62 -10.23 -7.43
N ARG A 220 -0.72 -9.93 -8.35
CA ARG A 220 -1.06 -9.85 -9.76
C ARG A 220 -0.16 -10.73 -10.59
N THR A 221 -0.76 -11.62 -11.37
CA THR A 221 -0.08 -12.38 -12.40
C THR A 221 -0.40 -11.77 -13.76
N GLY A 222 0.62 -11.40 -14.51
CA GLY A 222 0.50 -10.86 -15.87
C GLY A 222 0.80 -11.90 -16.90
N TYR A 223 -0.06 -12.00 -17.93
CA TYR A 223 -0.01 -13.01 -18.98
C TYR A 223 0.17 -12.37 -20.36
N THR A 224 1.07 -12.93 -21.15
CA THR A 224 1.06 -12.77 -22.62
C THR A 224 0.02 -13.76 -23.20
N GLU A 225 -0.14 -13.78 -24.50
CA GLU A 225 -0.95 -14.81 -25.18
C GLU A 225 -0.43 -16.24 -24.96
N HIS A 226 0.83 -16.38 -24.52
CA HIS A 226 1.51 -17.67 -24.47
C HIS A 226 1.78 -18.19 -23.07
N ARG A 227 2.09 -17.28 -22.11
CA ARG A 227 2.50 -17.69 -20.76
C ARG A 227 2.38 -16.55 -19.74
N PRO A 228 2.38 -16.88 -18.44
CA PRO A 228 2.64 -15.87 -17.43
C PRO A 228 4.07 -15.33 -17.56
N VAL A 229 4.25 -14.03 -17.40
CA VAL A 229 5.55 -13.35 -17.55
C VAL A 229 5.99 -12.67 -16.26
N ARG A 230 5.09 -12.44 -15.33
CA ARG A 230 5.44 -11.92 -14.00
C ARG A 230 4.39 -12.25 -12.95
N VAL A 231 4.83 -12.28 -11.70
CA VAL A 231 3.97 -12.21 -10.53
C VAL A 231 4.43 -11.07 -9.64
N SER A 232 3.52 -10.17 -9.30
CA SER A 232 3.79 -9.01 -8.44
C SER A 232 3.01 -9.12 -7.14
N PHE A 233 3.71 -8.96 -6.01
CA PHE A 233 3.11 -8.88 -4.67
C PHE A 233 3.19 -7.43 -4.22
N ASN A 234 2.05 -6.75 -4.17
CA ASN A 234 1.96 -5.37 -3.71
C ASN A 234 1.44 -5.35 -2.28
N VAL A 235 2.29 -4.99 -1.35
CA VAL A 235 1.97 -4.88 0.08
C VAL A 235 1.62 -3.43 0.39
N LEU A 236 0.38 -3.20 0.75
CA LEU A 236 -0.19 -1.89 1.03
C LEU A 236 -0.59 -1.82 2.50
N ALA A 237 -0.19 -0.75 3.19
CA ALA A 237 -0.66 -0.52 4.56
C ALA A 237 -2.18 -0.32 4.57
N GLY A 238 -2.93 -1.22 5.24
CA GLY A 238 -4.38 -1.27 5.18
C GLY A 238 -5.09 -0.10 5.87
N ASP A 239 -4.36 0.72 6.63
CA ASP A 239 -4.89 1.90 7.31
C ASP A 239 -4.85 3.18 6.47
N ARG A 240 -4.20 3.16 5.29
CA ARG A 240 -3.96 4.36 4.47
C ARG A 240 -3.97 4.11 2.96
N ASN A 241 -4.36 2.92 2.53
CA ASN A 241 -4.44 2.60 1.11
C ASN A 241 -5.82 2.03 0.76
N GLN A 242 -6.28 2.40 -0.41
CA GLN A 242 -7.49 1.91 -1.05
C GLN A 242 -7.15 1.41 -2.44
N ILE A 243 -7.70 0.27 -2.84
CA ILE A 243 -7.62 -0.21 -4.21
C ILE A 243 -8.97 0.03 -4.88
N VAL A 244 -8.95 0.69 -6.01
CA VAL A 244 -10.11 0.91 -6.85
C VAL A 244 -9.96 0.12 -8.14
N THR A 245 -10.98 -0.64 -8.51
CA THR A 245 -11.08 -1.33 -9.78
C THR A 245 -12.34 -0.88 -10.49
N THR A 246 -12.25 -0.64 -11.79
CA THR A 246 -13.41 -0.32 -12.62
C THR A 246 -13.59 -1.40 -13.66
N HIS A 247 -14.83 -1.76 -13.93
CA HIS A 247 -15.20 -2.77 -14.92
C HIS A 247 -16.26 -2.21 -15.87
N GLY A 248 -16.19 -2.59 -17.13
CA GLY A 248 -17.13 -2.15 -18.15
C GLY A 248 -16.75 -0.80 -18.78
N ASP A 249 -17.72 -0.06 -19.29
CA ASP A 249 -17.47 1.22 -19.96
C ASP A 249 -17.18 2.33 -18.95
N VAL A 250 -15.90 2.63 -18.77
CA VAL A 250 -15.42 3.67 -17.84
C VAL A 250 -15.97 5.07 -18.15
N ARG A 251 -16.38 5.34 -19.41
CA ARG A 251 -17.00 6.63 -19.79
C ARG A 251 -18.35 6.83 -19.14
N ILE A 252 -19.05 5.75 -18.81
CA ILE A 252 -20.31 5.81 -18.05
C ILE A 252 -20.01 6.17 -16.60
N ILE A 253 -19.00 5.55 -16.01
CA ILE A 253 -18.58 5.81 -14.62
C ILE A 253 -18.15 7.28 -14.48
N ALA A 254 -17.37 7.81 -15.42
CA ALA A 254 -16.89 9.18 -15.43
C ALA A 254 -18.00 10.26 -15.44
N LYS A 255 -19.21 9.94 -15.92
CA LYS A 255 -20.36 10.86 -15.84
C LYS A 255 -20.83 11.13 -14.41
N PHE A 256 -20.61 10.17 -13.52
CA PHE A 256 -21.07 10.21 -12.12
C PHE A 256 -19.93 10.34 -11.12
N ARG A 257 -18.72 10.05 -11.57
CA ARG A 257 -17.44 10.17 -10.85
C ARG A 257 -16.42 10.83 -11.77
N PRO A 258 -16.41 12.16 -11.87
CA PRO A 258 -15.52 12.87 -12.79
C PRO A 258 -14.03 12.61 -12.51
N GLU A 259 -13.68 12.30 -11.26
CA GLU A 259 -12.34 11.91 -10.83
C GLU A 259 -11.86 10.58 -11.45
N GLU A 260 -12.79 9.77 -11.95
CA GLU A 260 -12.50 8.47 -12.59
C GLU A 260 -12.49 8.59 -14.14
N ALA A 261 -12.60 9.80 -14.68
CA ALA A 261 -12.54 10.00 -16.12
C ALA A 261 -11.18 9.51 -16.67
N PRO A 262 -11.16 8.72 -17.75
CA PRO A 262 -9.91 8.46 -18.46
C PRO A 262 -9.40 9.78 -19.05
N GLU A 263 -8.12 10.05 -18.85
CA GLU A 263 -7.42 11.17 -19.51
C GLU A 263 -7.34 10.96 -21.02
#